data_ba7bb20cacf3120c40d8e4d8c4c24e5e
#
_entry.id   ba7bb20cacf3120c40d8e4d8c4c24e5e
#
_cell.length_a   1.000
_cell.length_b   1.000
_cell.length_c   1.000
_cell.angle_alpha   90.00
_cell.angle_beta   90.00
_cell.angle_gamma   90.00
#
_symmetry.space_group_name_H-M   'P 1'
#
loop_
_entity.id
_entity.type
_entity.pdbx_description
1 polymer ?
#
loop_
_entity_poly.entity_id
_entity_poly.type
_entity_poly.pdbx_seq_one_letter_code
_entity_poly.pdbx_strand_id
1 'polypeptide(L)'
;MGKSDLINYSRQKTRTQMRKKVSGLPYGCAVDIENAVDDLAPGASFGVAGDPPSALSPSRASDFMTCPLLYRFRVIDRIPEPPTPATARGTLVHAVLERLFDRPPAERTPAVATEMLEPEWLRLCEGNAGLAELFSAEEERGQFIADSHSALAGYFRLEDPRRLEPAEREWYVEAELPSGLRLRGYVDRLDVSATGDIRVVDYKTGKVPLEAYEASALFQMKFYALVIWRLRGIIPRVLQLMYLSGDGEVLRYSPDEADLRATERKLDALWAAISRARETGDWRPRPSKLCGWCRHKALCPEFGGTVPPLPGRAPVALAE
;
A
#
# COMPACT_ATOMS: atom_id res chain seq x y z
N MET A 1 20.27 41.58 5.90
CA MET A 1 20.10 40.31 5.20
C MET A 1 19.29 39.38 6.11
N GLY A 2 18.03 39.18 5.76
CA GLY A 2 17.06 38.55 6.65
C GLY A 2 17.10 37.01 6.55
N LYS A 3 16.68 36.35 7.62
CA LYS A 3 16.61 34.88 7.76
C LYS A 3 15.79 34.16 6.69
N SER A 4 15.05 34.87 5.84
CA SER A 4 14.21 34.34 4.77
C SER A 4 14.99 33.86 3.54
N ASP A 5 16.17 34.40 3.27
CA ASP A 5 16.92 34.09 2.04
C ASP A 5 17.73 32.80 2.15
N LEU A 6 18.00 32.33 3.36
CA LEU A 6 18.70 31.04 3.59
C LEU A 6 17.83 29.80 3.38
N ILE A 7 16.50 29.95 3.51
CA ILE A 7 15.56 28.82 3.37
C ILE A 7 15.32 28.44 1.89
N ASN A 8 15.31 29.43 0.99
CA ASN A 8 15.09 29.20 -0.44
C ASN A 8 16.32 28.62 -1.16
N TYR A 9 17.52 28.88 -0.69
CA TYR A 9 18.74 28.32 -1.30
C TYR A 9 18.96 26.84 -0.95
N SER A 10 18.44 26.39 0.19
CA SER A 10 18.48 24.98 0.62
C SER A 10 17.57 24.07 -0.25
N ARG A 11 16.40 24.58 -0.72
CA ARG A 11 15.40 23.80 -1.45
C ARG A 11 15.87 23.30 -2.83
N GLN A 12 16.63 24.11 -3.57
CA GLN A 12 17.13 23.71 -4.90
C GLN A 12 18.35 22.77 -4.82
N LYS A 13 19.20 22.91 -3.81
CA LYS A 13 20.38 22.03 -3.67
C LYS A 13 20.02 20.62 -3.23
N THR A 14 19.00 20.45 -2.37
CA THR A 14 18.63 19.11 -1.86
C THR A 14 18.05 18.24 -2.97
N ARG A 15 17.20 18.81 -3.83
CA ARG A 15 16.61 18.06 -4.96
C ARG A 15 17.65 17.68 -6.02
N THR A 16 18.62 18.53 -6.28
CA THR A 16 19.68 18.30 -7.30
C THR A 16 20.82 17.43 -6.74
N GLN A 17 21.14 17.52 -5.45
CA GLN A 17 22.17 16.66 -4.85
C GLN A 17 21.70 15.24 -4.58
N MET A 18 20.41 15.02 -4.25
CA MET A 18 19.86 13.65 -4.15
C MET A 18 19.85 12.96 -5.53
N ARG A 19 19.50 13.65 -6.62
CA ARG A 19 19.61 13.08 -7.98
C ARG A 19 21.06 12.79 -8.38
N LYS A 20 22.05 13.58 -7.97
CA LYS A 20 23.46 13.36 -8.31
C LYS A 20 24.15 12.26 -7.48
N LYS A 21 23.67 11.94 -6.28
CA LYS A 21 24.22 10.84 -5.47
C LYS A 21 23.74 9.46 -5.92
N VAL A 22 22.62 9.38 -6.65
CA VAL A 22 22.10 8.12 -7.21
C VAL A 22 22.81 7.76 -8.52
N SER A 23 23.42 8.73 -9.24
CA SER A 23 24.14 8.51 -10.49
C SER A 23 25.61 8.10 -10.33
N GLY A 24 26.09 7.89 -9.12
CA GLY A 24 27.49 7.57 -8.81
C GLY A 24 27.77 6.12 -8.40
N LEU A 25 26.79 5.23 -8.42
CA LEU A 25 27.00 3.79 -8.18
C LEU A 25 27.06 3.04 -9.52
N PRO A 26 27.96 2.04 -9.69
CA PRO A 26 28.26 1.41 -10.95
C PRO A 26 27.29 0.28 -11.30
N TYR A 27 26.01 0.52 -11.26
CA TYR A 27 25.00 -0.35 -11.89
C TYR A 27 23.91 0.51 -12.49
N GLY A 28 24.09 0.84 -13.77
CA GLY A 28 23.04 1.40 -14.58
C GLY A 28 21.96 0.36 -14.83
N CYS A 29 20.80 0.55 -14.26
CA CYS A 29 19.54 0.04 -14.79
C CYS A 29 18.66 1.26 -14.99
N ALA A 30 18.46 1.65 -16.22
CA ALA A 30 17.30 2.43 -16.62
C ALA A 30 16.10 1.55 -16.35
N VAL A 31 15.30 1.91 -15.36
CA VAL A 31 14.04 1.22 -15.08
C VAL A 31 13.03 1.81 -16.07
N ASP A 32 12.58 0.99 -17.01
CA ASP A 32 11.47 1.31 -17.89
C ASP A 32 10.22 1.57 -17.04
N ILE A 33 9.69 2.78 -17.16
CA ILE A 33 8.54 3.29 -16.41
C ILE A 33 7.24 2.55 -16.77
N GLU A 34 7.22 1.78 -17.85
CA GLU A 34 6.03 1.08 -18.35
C GLU A 34 5.55 -0.10 -17.48
N ASN A 35 6.38 -0.64 -16.59
CA ASN A 35 5.99 -1.74 -15.69
C ASN A 35 5.61 -1.32 -14.26
N ALA A 36 5.63 -0.03 -13.94
CA ALA A 36 5.33 0.48 -12.59
C ALA A 36 3.83 0.66 -12.30
N VAL A 37 2.96 0.43 -13.29
CA VAL A 37 1.52 0.75 -13.19
C VAL A 37 0.67 -0.40 -12.63
N ASP A 38 1.23 -1.61 -12.51
CA ASP A 38 0.47 -2.82 -12.16
C ASP A 38 0.14 -3.00 -10.66
N ASP A 39 0.61 -2.12 -9.78
CA ASP A 39 0.32 -2.17 -8.34
C ASP A 39 -0.47 -0.95 -7.81
N LEU A 40 -0.96 -0.10 -8.69
CA LEU A 40 -1.95 0.92 -8.33
C LEU A 40 -3.24 0.21 -7.93
N ALA A 41 -3.80 0.57 -6.79
CA ALA A 41 -5.07 0.21 -6.18
C ALA A 41 -5.99 -0.78 -6.94
N PRO A 42 -6.86 -1.56 -6.30
CA PRO A 42 -7.70 -2.55 -6.95
C PRO A 42 -8.52 -1.92 -8.10
N GLY A 43 -8.08 -2.14 -9.34
CA GLY A 43 -8.70 -1.58 -10.54
C GLY A 43 -7.78 -1.50 -11.75
N ALA A 44 -6.49 -1.79 -11.64
CA ALA A 44 -5.55 -1.70 -12.75
C ALA A 44 -5.66 -2.89 -13.70
N SER A 45 -5.89 -2.56 -14.93
CA SER A 45 -5.74 -3.24 -16.24
C SER A 45 -5.48 -4.75 -16.29
N PHE A 46 -6.28 -5.41 -17.12
CA PHE A 46 -6.11 -6.78 -17.60
C PHE A 46 -4.78 -6.95 -18.37
N GLY A 47 -3.70 -7.20 -17.66
CA GLY A 47 -2.50 -7.75 -18.27
C GLY A 47 -2.75 -9.18 -18.67
N VAL A 48 -2.33 -9.57 -19.87
CA VAL A 48 -2.28 -10.94 -20.40
C VAL A 48 -1.75 -11.86 -19.29
N ALA A 49 -2.26 -13.10 -19.19
CA ALA A 49 -1.73 -14.16 -18.35
C ALA A 49 -0.22 -14.29 -18.62
N GLY A 50 0.53 -13.51 -17.90
CA GLY A 50 1.95 -13.26 -18.10
C GLY A 50 2.74 -13.71 -16.88
N ASP A 51 4.01 -13.50 -16.94
CA ASP A 51 5.04 -13.97 -16.03
C ASP A 51 4.64 -13.98 -14.53
N PRO A 52 5.11 -14.98 -13.82
CA PRO A 52 4.87 -15.09 -12.38
C PRO A 52 5.33 -13.82 -11.64
N PRO A 53 4.61 -13.42 -10.58
CA PRO A 53 5.01 -12.25 -9.81
C PRO A 53 6.46 -12.39 -9.37
N SER A 54 7.31 -11.48 -9.85
CA SER A 54 8.74 -11.47 -9.57
C SER A 54 9.08 -10.76 -8.26
N ALA A 55 8.07 -10.19 -7.59
CA ALA A 55 8.23 -9.41 -6.37
C ALA A 55 7.06 -9.61 -5.41
N LEU A 56 7.31 -9.39 -4.12
CA LEU A 56 6.32 -9.47 -3.06
C LEU A 56 6.00 -8.05 -2.56
N SER A 57 4.70 -7.75 -2.41
CA SER A 57 4.22 -6.55 -1.74
C SER A 57 3.60 -6.89 -0.38
N PRO A 58 3.36 -5.91 0.51
CA PRO A 58 2.70 -6.17 1.79
C PRO A 58 1.33 -6.82 1.64
N SER A 59 0.53 -6.38 0.67
CA SER A 59 -0.80 -6.94 0.40
C SER A 59 -0.71 -8.39 -0.07
N ARG A 60 0.17 -8.69 -1.04
CA ARG A 60 0.41 -10.06 -1.53
C ARG A 60 0.89 -10.99 -0.42
N ALA A 61 1.81 -10.52 0.41
CA ALA A 61 2.27 -11.27 1.57
C ALA A 61 1.12 -11.57 2.55
N SER A 62 0.29 -10.57 2.83
CA SER A 62 -0.88 -10.70 3.70
C SER A 62 -1.93 -11.65 3.13
N ASP A 63 -2.18 -11.61 1.82
CA ASP A 63 -3.11 -12.53 1.15
C ASP A 63 -2.67 -13.99 1.33
N PHE A 64 -1.39 -14.30 1.09
CA PHE A 64 -0.89 -15.66 1.26
C PHE A 64 -0.89 -16.10 2.73
N MET A 65 -0.51 -15.22 3.66
CA MET A 65 -0.58 -15.50 5.10
C MET A 65 -2.02 -15.75 5.56
N THR A 66 -2.98 -15.04 4.99
CA THR A 66 -4.41 -15.22 5.29
C THR A 66 -4.90 -16.54 4.70
N CYS A 67 -4.68 -16.78 3.42
CA CYS A 67 -5.13 -17.98 2.72
C CYS A 67 -4.33 -18.16 1.41
N PRO A 68 -3.56 -19.26 1.23
CA PRO A 68 -2.85 -19.50 -0.03
C PRO A 68 -3.75 -19.49 -1.27
N LEU A 69 -4.99 -20.01 -1.16
CA LEU A 69 -5.95 -19.96 -2.26
C LEU A 69 -6.43 -18.54 -2.59
N LEU A 70 -6.57 -17.65 -1.60
CA LEU A 70 -6.88 -16.25 -1.82
C LEU A 70 -5.76 -15.55 -2.60
N TYR A 71 -4.50 -15.79 -2.22
CA TYR A 71 -3.34 -15.30 -2.95
C TYR A 71 -3.38 -15.80 -4.42
N ARG A 72 -3.67 -17.08 -4.64
CA ARG A 72 -3.81 -17.61 -6.00
C ARG A 72 -4.87 -16.85 -6.78
N PHE A 73 -6.06 -16.69 -6.24
CA PHE A 73 -7.16 -16.02 -6.93
C PHE A 73 -6.82 -14.58 -7.31
N ARG A 74 -6.17 -13.84 -6.40
CA ARG A 74 -5.83 -12.42 -6.60
C ARG A 74 -4.59 -12.20 -7.47
N VAL A 75 -3.55 -13.02 -7.27
CA VAL A 75 -2.22 -12.75 -7.82
C VAL A 75 -1.88 -13.63 -9.03
N ILE A 76 -2.29 -14.90 -9.01
CA ILE A 76 -2.01 -15.85 -10.09
C ILE A 76 -3.13 -15.86 -11.11
N ASP A 77 -4.37 -16.13 -10.66
CA ASP A 77 -5.55 -16.20 -11.51
C ASP A 77 -6.07 -14.79 -11.88
N ARG A 78 -5.71 -13.77 -11.11
CA ARG A 78 -6.10 -12.34 -11.30
C ARG A 78 -7.61 -12.18 -11.47
N ILE A 79 -8.38 -12.88 -10.63
CA ILE A 79 -9.83 -12.79 -10.65
C ILE A 79 -10.25 -11.38 -10.22
N PRO A 80 -10.99 -10.62 -11.04
CA PRO A 80 -11.39 -9.28 -10.72
C PRO A 80 -12.22 -9.19 -9.43
N GLU A 81 -11.90 -8.22 -8.59
CA GLU A 81 -12.71 -7.83 -7.45
C GLU A 81 -13.24 -6.43 -7.68
N PRO A 82 -14.56 -6.22 -7.75
CA PRO A 82 -15.11 -4.87 -7.88
C PRO A 82 -14.76 -4.04 -6.64
N PRO A 83 -14.55 -2.72 -6.79
CA PRO A 83 -14.31 -1.84 -5.66
C PRO A 83 -15.46 -1.88 -4.65
N THR A 84 -15.17 -1.49 -3.43
CA THR A 84 -16.19 -1.32 -2.39
C THR A 84 -16.19 0.12 -1.89
N PRO A 85 -17.29 0.62 -1.29
CA PRO A 85 -17.27 1.94 -0.67
C PRO A 85 -16.13 2.12 0.35
N ALA A 86 -15.78 1.05 1.09
CA ALA A 86 -14.69 1.10 2.06
C ALA A 86 -13.30 1.25 1.40
N THR A 87 -13.02 0.47 0.33
CA THR A 87 -11.74 0.57 -0.40
C THR A 87 -11.66 1.90 -1.16
N ALA A 88 -12.74 2.32 -1.81
CA ALA A 88 -12.83 3.60 -2.52
C ALA A 88 -12.58 4.79 -1.57
N ARG A 89 -13.14 4.75 -0.35
CA ARG A 89 -12.91 5.77 0.67
C ARG A 89 -11.43 5.85 1.07
N GLY A 90 -10.78 4.70 1.25
CA GLY A 90 -9.33 4.66 1.49
C GLY A 90 -8.57 5.39 0.38
N THR A 91 -8.81 5.00 -0.86
CA THR A 91 -8.16 5.61 -2.04
C THR A 91 -8.41 7.12 -2.14
N LEU A 92 -9.66 7.57 -1.91
CA LEU A 92 -9.99 9.00 -1.97
C LEU A 92 -9.30 9.80 -0.87
N VAL A 93 -9.32 9.31 0.37
CA VAL A 93 -8.68 10.00 1.52
C VAL A 93 -7.17 10.09 1.34
N HIS A 94 -6.51 9.01 0.88
CA HIS A 94 -5.07 9.03 0.58
C HIS A 94 -4.75 10.04 -0.52
N ALA A 95 -5.51 10.07 -1.62
CA ALA A 95 -5.31 11.03 -2.71
C ALA A 95 -5.45 12.49 -2.23
N VAL A 96 -6.45 12.78 -1.39
CA VAL A 96 -6.62 14.12 -0.81
C VAL A 96 -5.44 14.46 0.11
N LEU A 97 -5.02 13.55 1.00
CA LEU A 97 -3.91 13.80 1.92
C LEU A 97 -2.57 13.95 1.17
N GLU A 98 -2.32 13.17 0.13
CA GLU A 98 -1.15 13.34 -0.73
C GLU A 98 -1.11 14.75 -1.33
N ARG A 99 -2.20 15.19 -1.97
CA ARG A 99 -2.28 16.48 -2.68
C ARG A 99 -2.42 17.68 -1.78
N LEU A 100 -2.92 17.50 -0.55
CA LEU A 100 -2.96 18.56 0.44
C LEU A 100 -1.57 19.14 0.71
N PHE A 101 -0.53 18.31 0.66
CA PHE A 101 0.85 18.75 0.83
C PHE A 101 1.45 19.47 -0.38
N ASP A 102 0.76 19.49 -1.54
CA ASP A 102 1.12 20.37 -2.66
C ASP A 102 0.76 21.84 -2.37
N ARG A 103 -0.17 22.06 -1.43
CA ARG A 103 -0.58 23.41 -1.03
C ARG A 103 0.48 24.05 -0.11
N PRO A 104 0.62 25.37 -0.15
CA PRO A 104 1.41 26.08 0.86
C PRO A 104 0.97 25.71 2.27
N PRO A 105 1.87 25.66 3.27
CA PRO A 105 1.52 25.26 4.64
C PRO A 105 0.30 25.98 5.23
N ALA A 106 0.16 27.29 4.97
CA ALA A 106 -0.96 28.09 5.47
C ALA A 106 -2.34 27.64 4.94
N GLU A 107 -2.37 27.00 3.75
CA GLU A 107 -3.59 26.53 3.09
C GLU A 107 -3.95 25.08 3.45
N ARG A 108 -3.10 24.35 4.17
CA ARG A 108 -3.35 22.94 4.58
C ARG A 108 -4.34 22.91 5.74
N THR A 109 -5.59 23.27 5.45
CA THR A 109 -6.67 23.41 6.45
C THR A 109 -7.76 22.35 6.24
N PRO A 110 -8.58 22.07 7.27
CA PRO A 110 -9.73 21.16 7.12
C PRO A 110 -10.68 21.58 6.00
N ALA A 111 -10.93 22.89 5.85
CA ALA A 111 -11.81 23.42 4.80
C ALA A 111 -11.27 23.09 3.41
N VAL A 112 -10.00 23.39 3.14
CA VAL A 112 -9.37 23.09 1.84
C VAL A 112 -9.37 21.59 1.57
N ALA A 113 -9.05 20.75 2.55
CA ALA A 113 -9.10 19.30 2.37
C ALA A 113 -10.51 18.79 2.05
N THR A 114 -11.55 19.39 2.64
CA THR A 114 -12.96 19.08 2.33
C THR A 114 -13.30 19.47 0.90
N GLU A 115 -12.92 20.67 0.46
CA GLU A 115 -13.14 21.16 -0.90
C GLU A 115 -12.44 20.29 -1.96
N MET A 116 -11.38 19.56 -1.60
CA MET A 116 -10.66 18.65 -2.50
C MET A 116 -11.38 17.31 -2.73
N LEU A 117 -12.34 16.90 -1.88
CA LEU A 117 -12.97 15.57 -1.95
C LEU A 117 -13.65 15.32 -3.30
N GLU A 118 -14.56 16.19 -3.72
CA GLU A 118 -15.31 16.01 -4.97
C GLU A 118 -14.42 16.04 -6.21
N PRO A 119 -13.52 17.02 -6.38
CA PRO A 119 -12.59 17.01 -7.50
C PRO A 119 -11.70 15.76 -7.55
N GLU A 120 -11.21 15.29 -6.42
CA GLU A 120 -10.39 14.07 -6.38
C GLU A 120 -11.20 12.81 -6.66
N TRP A 121 -12.45 12.75 -6.16
CA TRP A 121 -13.35 11.65 -6.50
C TRP A 121 -13.61 11.55 -8.00
N LEU A 122 -13.93 12.67 -8.65
CA LEU A 122 -14.14 12.73 -10.10
C LEU A 122 -12.89 12.27 -10.86
N ARG A 123 -11.71 12.75 -10.47
CA ARG A 123 -10.43 12.34 -11.07
C ARG A 123 -10.17 10.83 -10.93
N LEU A 124 -10.49 10.25 -9.78
CA LEU A 124 -10.35 8.80 -9.56
C LEU A 124 -11.33 8.00 -10.43
N CYS A 125 -12.55 8.50 -10.60
CA CYS A 125 -13.54 7.87 -11.48
C CYS A 125 -13.12 7.91 -12.95
N GLU A 126 -12.50 9.00 -13.43
CA GLU A 126 -11.95 9.09 -14.79
C GLU A 126 -10.90 7.99 -15.06
N GLY A 127 -10.09 7.66 -14.06
CA GLY A 127 -9.06 6.61 -14.16
C GLY A 127 -9.57 5.18 -13.92
N ASN A 128 -10.79 5.00 -13.41
CA ASN A 128 -11.31 3.70 -13.02
C ASN A 128 -12.84 3.60 -13.16
N ALA A 129 -13.30 2.93 -14.23
CA ALA A 129 -14.71 2.74 -14.51
C ALA A 129 -15.48 2.05 -13.36
N GLY A 130 -14.84 1.13 -12.63
CA GLY A 130 -15.47 0.46 -11.49
C GLY A 130 -15.77 1.40 -10.32
N LEU A 131 -15.00 2.50 -10.17
CA LEU A 131 -15.32 3.55 -9.20
C LEU A 131 -16.48 4.43 -9.69
N ALA A 132 -16.52 4.75 -10.99
CA ALA A 132 -17.61 5.54 -11.57
C ALA A 132 -18.96 4.86 -11.41
N GLU A 133 -19.00 3.52 -11.45
CA GLU A 133 -20.21 2.70 -11.34
C GLU A 133 -20.51 2.23 -9.89
N LEU A 134 -19.71 2.69 -8.91
CA LEU A 134 -19.79 2.17 -7.54
C LEU A 134 -21.11 2.50 -6.83
N PHE A 135 -21.70 3.65 -7.15
CA PHE A 135 -22.94 4.12 -6.53
C PHE A 135 -24.04 4.24 -7.58
N SER A 136 -25.20 3.65 -7.30
CA SER A 136 -26.39 3.73 -8.15
C SER A 136 -27.32 4.89 -7.76
N ALA A 137 -27.21 5.38 -6.54
CA ALA A 137 -28.02 6.46 -5.98
C ALA A 137 -27.15 7.62 -5.47
N GLU A 138 -27.64 8.84 -5.65
CA GLU A 138 -26.95 10.05 -5.20
C GLU A 138 -26.82 10.11 -3.67
N GLU A 139 -27.78 9.57 -2.95
CA GLU A 139 -27.77 9.47 -1.48
C GLU A 139 -26.62 8.59 -0.99
N GLU A 140 -26.34 7.47 -1.67
CA GLU A 140 -25.22 6.58 -1.34
C GLU A 140 -23.89 7.28 -1.57
N ARG A 141 -23.76 8.00 -2.68
CA ARG A 141 -22.58 8.80 -3.01
C ARG A 141 -22.40 9.94 -1.99
N GLY A 142 -23.47 10.62 -1.63
CA GLY A 142 -23.46 11.66 -0.60
C GLY A 142 -22.98 11.14 0.76
N GLN A 143 -23.45 9.98 1.19
CA GLN A 143 -23.00 9.34 2.43
C GLN A 143 -21.52 8.96 2.36
N PHE A 144 -21.07 8.43 1.22
CA PHE A 144 -19.66 8.10 0.98
C PHE A 144 -18.74 9.33 1.11
N ILE A 145 -19.13 10.47 0.52
CA ILE A 145 -18.39 11.74 0.65
C ILE A 145 -18.40 12.22 2.10
N ALA A 146 -19.54 12.13 2.80
CA ALA A 146 -19.63 12.48 4.22
C ALA A 146 -18.73 11.60 5.12
N ASP A 147 -18.66 10.30 4.85
CA ASP A 147 -17.76 9.37 5.54
C ASP A 147 -16.28 9.70 5.27
N SER A 148 -15.96 10.09 4.03
CA SER A 148 -14.61 10.52 3.64
C SER A 148 -14.22 11.83 4.32
N HIS A 149 -15.13 12.79 4.40
CA HIS A 149 -14.96 14.02 5.17
C HIS A 149 -14.70 13.71 6.66
N SER A 150 -15.45 12.78 7.25
CA SER A 150 -15.26 12.38 8.65
C SER A 150 -13.86 11.79 8.90
N ALA A 151 -13.32 11.02 7.94
CA ALA A 151 -11.96 10.52 8.03
C ALA A 151 -10.90 11.64 7.94
N LEU A 152 -11.09 12.62 7.04
CA LEU A 152 -10.22 13.81 6.98
C LEU A 152 -10.29 14.62 8.28
N ALA A 153 -11.47 14.82 8.85
CA ALA A 153 -11.61 15.47 10.15
C ALA A 153 -10.85 14.70 11.24
N GLY A 154 -10.82 13.35 11.17
CA GLY A 154 -9.99 12.51 12.02
C GLY A 154 -8.50 12.80 11.87
N TYR A 155 -8.01 12.94 10.64
CA TYR A 155 -6.61 13.31 10.38
C TYR A 155 -6.22 14.62 11.07
N PHE A 156 -7.03 15.68 10.91
CA PHE A 156 -6.73 16.98 11.49
C PHE A 156 -6.82 17.02 13.03
N ARG A 157 -7.48 16.06 13.66
CA ARG A 157 -7.41 15.89 15.13
C ARG A 157 -6.10 15.29 15.59
N LEU A 158 -5.47 14.46 14.76
CA LEU A 158 -4.24 13.73 15.09
C LEU A 158 -2.98 14.53 14.76
N GLU A 159 -3.04 15.42 13.75
CA GLU A 159 -1.86 16.10 13.23
C GLU A 159 -2.21 17.45 12.56
N ASP A 160 -1.31 18.40 12.67
CA ASP A 160 -1.39 19.70 11.99
C ASP A 160 -0.45 19.69 10.74
N PRO A 161 -0.98 19.51 9.52
CA PRO A 161 -0.16 19.45 8.30
C PRO A 161 0.55 20.77 7.96
N ARG A 162 0.16 21.87 8.57
CA ARG A 162 0.82 23.18 8.39
C ARG A 162 2.22 23.21 8.97
N ARG A 163 2.53 22.29 9.91
CA ARG A 163 3.81 22.18 10.60
C ARG A 163 4.72 21.08 10.03
N LEU A 164 4.29 20.45 8.97
CA LEU A 164 4.97 19.29 8.37
C LEU A 164 5.39 19.61 6.94
N GLU A 165 6.50 19.01 6.55
CA GLU A 165 6.94 18.97 5.17
C GLU A 165 7.44 17.55 4.88
N PRO A 166 6.58 16.67 4.36
CA PRO A 166 6.96 15.29 4.04
C PRO A 166 8.13 15.26 3.05
N ALA A 167 9.07 14.35 3.28
CA ALA A 167 10.15 14.12 2.34
C ALA A 167 9.66 13.38 1.09
N GLU A 168 8.73 12.44 1.27
CA GLU A 168 8.11 11.67 0.20
C GLU A 168 6.64 11.41 0.52
N ARG A 169 5.80 11.24 -0.54
CA ARG A 169 4.37 10.91 -0.46
C ARG A 169 4.03 9.91 -1.57
N GLU A 170 3.17 8.93 -1.30
CA GLU A 170 2.85 7.83 -2.22
C GLU A 170 4.13 7.35 -2.93
N TRP A 171 5.16 7.13 -2.11
CA TRP A 171 6.49 6.84 -2.61
C TRP A 171 6.64 5.38 -2.97
N TYR A 172 6.87 5.09 -4.26
CA TYR A 172 7.23 3.75 -4.70
C TYR A 172 8.60 3.36 -4.16
N VAL A 173 8.65 2.20 -3.51
CA VAL A 173 9.87 1.63 -2.96
C VAL A 173 10.05 0.20 -3.48
N GLU A 174 11.27 -0.13 -3.90
CA GLU A 174 11.64 -1.49 -4.27
C GLU A 174 13.05 -1.79 -3.76
N ALA A 175 13.24 -2.98 -3.18
CA ALA A 175 14.56 -3.46 -2.75
C ALA A 175 14.67 -4.97 -2.98
N GLU A 176 15.88 -5.43 -3.28
CA GLU A 176 16.18 -6.85 -3.36
C GLU A 176 16.85 -7.31 -2.05
N LEU A 177 16.36 -8.41 -1.50
CA LEU A 177 16.96 -9.07 -0.34
C LEU A 177 18.17 -9.91 -0.76
N PRO A 178 19.08 -10.26 0.18
CA PRO A 178 20.21 -11.14 -0.10
C PRO A 178 19.83 -12.50 -0.69
N SER A 179 18.59 -12.95 -0.46
CA SER A 179 18.00 -14.16 -1.04
C SER A 179 17.60 -14.04 -2.51
N GLY A 180 17.70 -12.85 -3.11
CA GLY A 180 17.18 -12.55 -4.45
C GLY A 180 15.66 -12.23 -4.48
N LEU A 181 14.97 -12.25 -3.33
CA LEU A 181 13.58 -11.83 -3.26
C LEU A 181 13.46 -10.32 -3.43
N ARG A 182 12.68 -9.87 -4.42
CA ARG A 182 12.34 -8.46 -4.59
C ARG A 182 11.12 -8.10 -3.75
N LEU A 183 11.23 -7.03 -2.99
CA LEU A 183 10.16 -6.42 -2.20
C LEU A 183 9.78 -5.09 -2.81
N ARG A 184 8.49 -4.81 -2.96
CA ARG A 184 8.02 -3.53 -3.51
C ARG A 184 6.72 -3.07 -2.87
N GLY A 185 6.43 -1.76 -2.98
CA GLY A 185 5.17 -1.18 -2.54
C GLY A 185 5.20 0.33 -2.52
N TYR A 186 4.14 0.92 -2.00
CA TYR A 186 3.99 2.37 -1.87
C TYR A 186 3.93 2.74 -0.39
N VAL A 187 4.72 3.73 -0.01
CA VAL A 187 4.72 4.32 1.32
C VAL A 187 3.89 5.59 1.27
N ASP A 188 2.79 5.65 2.03
CA ASP A 188 1.85 6.78 1.99
C ASP A 188 2.58 8.10 2.27
N ARG A 189 3.41 8.14 3.34
CA ARG A 189 4.22 9.30 3.67
C ARG A 189 5.51 8.93 4.38
N LEU A 190 6.59 9.61 4.02
CA LEU A 190 7.87 9.52 4.71
C LEU A 190 8.30 10.93 5.16
N ASP A 191 8.55 11.07 6.44
CA ASP A 191 9.09 12.30 7.03
C ASP A 191 10.54 12.09 7.44
N VAL A 192 11.35 13.12 7.26
CA VAL A 192 12.76 13.13 7.69
C VAL A 192 12.99 14.33 8.58
N SER A 193 13.45 14.08 9.80
CA SER A 193 13.79 15.14 10.75
C SER A 193 15.06 15.90 10.33
N ALA A 194 15.33 17.03 10.98
CA ALA A 194 16.58 17.77 10.78
C ALA A 194 17.84 16.97 11.16
N THR A 195 17.69 15.96 12.01
CA THR A 195 18.77 15.04 12.43
C THR A 195 18.91 13.81 11.50
N GLY A 196 18.03 13.69 10.48
CA GLY A 196 18.03 12.57 9.55
C GLY A 196 17.21 11.35 10.01
N ASP A 197 16.53 11.44 11.15
CA ASP A 197 15.63 10.38 11.62
C ASP A 197 14.44 10.23 10.68
N ILE A 198 14.11 8.99 10.31
CA ILE A 198 13.01 8.68 9.41
C ILE A 198 11.77 8.26 10.21
N ARG A 199 10.62 8.84 9.85
CA ARG A 199 9.28 8.37 10.25
C ARG A 199 8.54 7.89 9.01
N VAL A 200 8.03 6.66 9.06
CA VAL A 200 7.12 6.09 8.06
C VAL A 200 5.71 6.24 8.58
N VAL A 201 4.83 6.83 7.80
CA VAL A 201 3.43 7.05 8.16
C VAL A 201 2.55 6.32 7.15
N ASP A 202 1.51 5.67 7.67
CA ASP A 202 0.48 4.97 6.89
C ASP A 202 -0.91 5.37 7.44
N TYR A 203 -1.81 5.73 6.54
CA TYR A 203 -3.16 6.17 6.85
C TYR A 203 -4.15 5.02 6.77
N LYS A 204 -4.99 4.87 7.78
CA LYS A 204 -6.04 3.85 7.85
C LYS A 204 -7.41 4.51 8.02
N THR A 205 -8.27 4.41 7.01
CA THR A 205 -9.64 4.94 7.08
C THR A 205 -10.63 3.99 7.77
N GLY A 206 -10.18 2.79 8.15
CA GLY A 206 -10.93 1.84 8.97
C GLY A 206 -10.83 2.14 10.47
N LYS A 207 -11.55 1.35 11.27
CA LYS A 207 -11.44 1.37 12.72
C LYS A 207 -10.14 0.72 13.18
N VAL A 208 -9.64 1.14 14.35
CA VAL A 208 -8.52 0.45 15.01
C VAL A 208 -8.86 -1.04 15.15
N PRO A 209 -8.00 -1.94 14.70
CA PRO A 209 -8.24 -3.36 14.84
C PRO A 209 -8.18 -3.76 16.34
N LEU A 210 -8.90 -4.81 16.71
CA LEU A 210 -8.68 -5.46 17.98
C LEU A 210 -7.21 -5.92 18.07
N GLU A 211 -6.65 -5.99 19.28
CA GLU A 211 -5.25 -6.38 19.54
C GLU A 211 -4.79 -7.60 18.74
N ALA A 212 -5.67 -8.59 18.54
CA ALA A 212 -5.38 -9.78 17.75
C ALA A 212 -5.04 -9.49 16.27
N TYR A 213 -5.39 -8.33 15.73
CA TYR A 213 -5.15 -7.93 14.34
C TYR A 213 -4.09 -6.83 14.20
N GLU A 214 -3.59 -6.25 15.28
CA GLU A 214 -2.53 -5.25 15.27
C GLU A 214 -1.26 -5.78 14.62
N ALA A 215 -0.97 -7.06 14.85
CA ALA A 215 0.19 -7.73 14.26
C ALA A 215 0.19 -7.70 12.72
N SER A 216 -0.98 -7.69 12.07
CA SER A 216 -1.09 -7.60 10.60
C SER A 216 -0.78 -6.19 10.11
N ALA A 217 -1.30 -5.16 10.78
CA ALA A 217 -1.02 -3.77 10.44
C ALA A 217 0.46 -3.43 10.67
N LEU A 218 1.02 -3.89 11.79
CA LEU A 218 2.44 -3.73 12.10
C LEU A 218 3.35 -4.49 11.12
N PHE A 219 2.90 -5.64 10.58
CA PHE A 219 3.64 -6.37 9.56
C PHE A 219 3.88 -5.53 8.30
N GLN A 220 2.85 -4.83 7.80
CA GLN A 220 2.99 -3.92 6.66
C GLN A 220 4.04 -2.82 6.95
N MET A 221 3.99 -2.24 8.13
CA MET A 221 4.94 -1.19 8.52
C MET A 221 6.38 -1.72 8.64
N LYS A 222 6.56 -2.91 9.23
CA LYS A 222 7.89 -3.57 9.29
C LYS A 222 8.41 -3.94 7.90
N PHE A 223 7.53 -4.31 6.97
CA PHE A 223 7.88 -4.54 5.57
C PHE A 223 8.47 -3.28 4.94
N TYR A 224 7.79 -2.13 5.05
CA TYR A 224 8.31 -0.86 4.52
C TYR A 224 9.59 -0.43 5.22
N ALA A 225 9.69 -0.61 6.55
CA ALA A 225 10.91 -0.31 7.28
C ALA A 225 12.10 -1.14 6.78
N LEU A 226 11.89 -2.44 6.49
CA LEU A 226 12.90 -3.31 5.91
C LEU A 226 13.33 -2.82 4.53
N VAL A 227 12.38 -2.48 3.64
CA VAL A 227 12.69 -1.96 2.31
C VAL A 227 13.50 -0.67 2.41
N ILE A 228 13.10 0.28 3.25
CA ILE A 228 13.82 1.54 3.47
C ILE A 228 15.23 1.28 4.02
N TRP A 229 15.36 0.37 4.97
CA TRP A 229 16.67 -0.01 5.52
C TRP A 229 17.58 -0.59 4.42
N ARG A 230 17.06 -1.44 3.55
CA ARG A 230 17.82 -1.99 2.41
C ARG A 230 18.21 -0.92 1.38
N LEU A 231 17.33 0.05 1.13
CA LEU A 231 17.57 1.13 0.18
C LEU A 231 18.53 2.21 0.69
N ARG A 232 18.40 2.58 1.98
CA ARG A 232 19.08 3.76 2.54
C ARG A 232 20.14 3.41 3.59
N GLY A 233 20.21 2.15 4.05
CA GLY A 233 21.09 1.74 5.16
C GLY A 233 20.66 2.30 6.53
N ILE A 234 19.50 2.95 6.62
CA ILE A 234 18.99 3.61 7.82
C ILE A 234 17.72 2.91 8.26
N ILE A 235 17.66 2.45 9.50
CA ILE A 235 16.44 1.91 10.11
C ILE A 235 15.53 3.08 10.46
N PRO A 236 14.27 3.11 9.98
CA PRO A 236 13.31 4.12 10.38
C PRO A 236 13.12 4.14 11.89
N ARG A 237 13.20 5.33 12.49
CA ARG A 237 13.08 5.50 13.94
C ARG A 237 11.66 5.25 14.44
N VAL A 238 10.66 5.62 13.63
CA VAL A 238 9.24 5.52 13.98
C VAL A 238 8.44 5.00 12.81
N LEU A 239 7.64 3.97 13.05
CA LEU A 239 6.56 3.49 12.20
C LEU A 239 5.25 3.98 12.82
N GLN A 240 4.45 4.74 12.09
CA GLN A 240 3.24 5.38 12.59
C GLN A 240 2.03 4.99 11.74
N LEU A 241 1.07 4.29 12.35
CA LEU A 241 -0.24 4.04 11.79
C LEU A 241 -1.22 5.09 12.32
N MET A 242 -1.89 5.78 11.43
CA MET A 242 -2.89 6.79 11.77
C MET A 242 -4.28 6.29 11.40
N TYR A 243 -5.06 5.86 12.39
CA TYR A 243 -6.46 5.46 12.20
C TYR A 243 -7.33 6.69 12.24
N LEU A 244 -7.94 7.02 11.12
CA LEU A 244 -8.65 8.29 10.90
C LEU A 244 -10.14 8.21 11.29
N SER A 245 -10.68 7.00 11.52
CA SER A 245 -12.08 6.82 11.90
C SER A 245 -12.34 7.16 13.36
N GLY A 246 -13.56 7.60 13.67
CA GLY A 246 -13.97 7.95 15.04
C GLY A 246 -13.19 9.16 15.54
N ASP A 247 -12.68 9.09 16.77
CA ASP A 247 -11.88 10.16 17.37
C ASP A 247 -10.45 10.22 16.84
N GLY A 248 -10.05 9.23 16.06
CA GLY A 248 -8.71 9.06 15.57
C GLY A 248 -7.79 8.41 16.60
N GLU A 249 -6.90 7.55 16.15
CA GLU A 249 -5.89 6.91 17.00
C GLU A 249 -4.56 6.78 16.26
N VAL A 250 -3.47 6.86 17.01
CA VAL A 250 -2.12 6.73 16.47
C VAL A 250 -1.40 5.59 17.18
N LEU A 251 -1.06 4.55 16.42
CA LEU A 251 -0.17 3.50 16.88
C LEU A 251 1.25 3.81 16.40
N ARG A 252 2.22 3.74 17.31
CA ARG A 252 3.64 3.94 17.01
C ARG A 252 4.46 2.74 17.41
N TYR A 253 5.42 2.44 16.57
CA TYR A 253 6.39 1.39 16.81
C TYR A 253 7.79 1.86 16.41
N SER A 254 8.79 1.51 17.22
CA SER A 254 10.20 1.80 16.90
C SER A 254 10.91 0.48 16.62
N PRO A 255 11.15 0.14 15.33
CA PRO A 255 11.80 -1.10 14.98
C PRO A 255 13.31 -1.04 15.31
N ASP A 256 13.88 -2.19 15.62
CA ASP A 256 15.31 -2.36 15.68
C ASP A 256 15.81 -3.31 14.57
N GLU A 257 17.11 -3.52 14.50
CA GLU A 257 17.72 -4.42 13.52
C GLU A 257 17.25 -5.87 13.69
N ALA A 258 17.05 -6.34 14.92
CA ALA A 258 16.59 -7.69 15.19
C ALA A 258 15.17 -7.93 14.67
N ASP A 259 14.29 -6.93 14.83
CA ASP A 259 12.95 -6.93 14.25
C ASP A 259 12.96 -7.03 12.72
N LEU A 260 13.80 -6.22 12.07
CA LEU A 260 13.86 -6.17 10.61
C LEU A 260 14.49 -7.46 10.05
N ARG A 261 15.50 -8.00 10.69
CA ARG A 261 16.05 -9.32 10.33
C ARG A 261 15.04 -10.45 10.54
N ALA A 262 14.21 -10.39 11.58
CA ALA A 262 13.12 -11.35 11.78
C ALA A 262 12.06 -11.24 10.70
N THR A 263 11.73 -10.00 10.28
CA THR A 263 10.81 -9.73 9.18
C THR A 263 11.34 -10.26 7.86
N GLU A 264 12.62 -10.06 7.57
CA GLU A 264 13.31 -10.59 6.39
C GLU A 264 13.22 -12.11 6.32
N ARG A 265 13.60 -12.82 7.40
CA ARG A 265 13.48 -14.28 7.45
C ARG A 265 12.04 -14.77 7.25
N LYS A 266 11.06 -14.04 7.79
CA LYS A 266 9.65 -14.36 7.59
C LYS A 266 9.24 -14.21 6.14
N LEU A 267 9.70 -13.16 5.45
CA LEU A 267 9.40 -12.90 4.04
C LEU A 267 10.08 -13.95 3.14
N ASP A 268 11.31 -14.32 3.41
CA ASP A 268 12.01 -15.39 2.68
C ASP A 268 11.28 -16.73 2.81
N ALA A 269 10.88 -17.09 4.03
CA ALA A 269 10.11 -18.31 4.28
C ALA A 269 8.74 -18.28 3.57
N LEU A 270 8.08 -17.12 3.56
CA LEU A 270 6.82 -16.93 2.87
C LEU A 270 7.00 -17.08 1.36
N TRP A 271 8.04 -16.49 0.79
CA TRP A 271 8.35 -16.60 -0.63
C TRP A 271 8.67 -18.02 -1.06
N ALA A 272 9.44 -18.75 -0.25
CA ALA A 272 9.70 -20.17 -0.48
C ALA A 272 8.41 -21.00 -0.49
N ALA A 273 7.46 -20.70 0.43
CA ALA A 273 6.16 -21.36 0.44
C ALA A 273 5.29 -21.01 -0.78
N ILE A 274 5.30 -19.75 -1.23
CA ILE A 274 4.62 -19.31 -2.46
C ILE A 274 5.23 -20.01 -3.68
N SER A 275 6.55 -20.06 -3.79
CA SER A 275 7.27 -20.72 -4.89
C SER A 275 6.90 -22.20 -4.95
N ARG A 276 6.92 -22.89 -3.81
CA ARG A 276 6.52 -24.29 -3.72
C ARG A 276 5.07 -24.52 -4.14
N ALA A 277 4.13 -23.66 -3.68
CA ALA A 277 2.73 -23.76 -4.07
C ALA A 277 2.54 -23.58 -5.59
N ARG A 278 3.34 -22.72 -6.22
CA ARG A 278 3.37 -22.53 -7.67
C ARG A 278 3.89 -23.75 -8.42
N GLU A 279 4.98 -24.34 -7.96
CA GLU A 279 5.59 -25.53 -8.56
C GLU A 279 4.67 -26.73 -8.47
N THR A 280 4.09 -26.97 -7.29
CA THR A 280 3.25 -28.14 -7.03
C THR A 280 1.81 -27.96 -7.49
N GLY A 281 1.32 -26.71 -7.58
CA GLY A 281 -0.10 -26.42 -7.80
C GLY A 281 -0.94 -26.57 -6.53
N ASP A 282 -0.33 -26.76 -5.37
CA ASP A 282 -1.00 -26.97 -4.08
C ASP A 282 -1.31 -25.62 -3.39
N TRP A 283 -2.49 -25.10 -3.66
CA TRP A 283 -3.01 -23.84 -3.10
C TRP A 283 -4.12 -24.12 -2.09
N ARG A 284 -3.77 -24.69 -0.94
CA ARG A 284 -4.77 -25.10 0.05
C ARG A 284 -5.51 -23.92 0.66
N PRO A 285 -6.85 -23.95 0.69
CA PRO A 285 -7.62 -22.97 1.43
C PRO A 285 -7.29 -23.04 2.93
N ARG A 286 -7.37 -21.89 3.59
CA ARG A 286 -7.21 -21.79 5.05
C ARG A 286 -8.48 -21.18 5.64
N PRO A 287 -9.46 -22.00 6.04
CA PRO A 287 -10.71 -21.52 6.62
C PRO A 287 -10.48 -20.69 7.89
N SER A 288 -11.15 -19.55 7.96
CA SER A 288 -11.08 -18.64 9.09
C SER A 288 -12.37 -17.80 9.20
N LYS A 289 -12.50 -16.99 10.24
CA LYS A 289 -13.59 -16.01 10.35
C LYS A 289 -13.61 -15.03 9.19
N LEU A 290 -12.48 -14.78 8.54
CA LEU A 290 -12.38 -13.88 7.38
C LEU A 290 -13.07 -14.44 6.12
N CYS A 291 -13.37 -15.73 6.05
CA CYS A 291 -14.10 -16.32 4.95
C CYS A 291 -15.52 -15.72 4.77
N GLY A 292 -16.10 -15.14 5.82
CA GLY A 292 -17.36 -14.40 5.74
C GLY A 292 -17.32 -13.19 4.80
N TRP A 293 -16.16 -12.59 4.62
CA TRP A 293 -15.90 -11.43 3.75
C TRP A 293 -15.13 -11.76 2.47
N CYS A 294 -14.78 -13.06 2.26
CA CYS A 294 -14.05 -13.49 1.07
C CYS A 294 -14.93 -13.40 -0.17
N ARG A 295 -14.53 -12.63 -1.15
CA ARG A 295 -15.26 -12.45 -2.41
C ARG A 295 -15.20 -13.66 -3.33
N HIS A 296 -14.21 -14.52 -3.14
CA HIS A 296 -14.01 -15.75 -3.93
C HIS A 296 -14.65 -16.98 -3.30
N LYS A 297 -15.56 -16.80 -2.35
CA LYS A 297 -16.20 -17.90 -1.62
C LYS A 297 -16.90 -18.91 -2.55
N ALA A 298 -17.53 -18.41 -3.63
CA ALA A 298 -18.20 -19.24 -4.61
C ALA A 298 -17.26 -20.18 -5.40
N LEU A 299 -15.97 -19.86 -5.46
CA LEU A 299 -14.94 -20.67 -6.12
C LEU A 299 -14.16 -21.55 -5.14
N CYS A 300 -14.38 -21.39 -3.83
CA CYS A 300 -13.61 -22.05 -2.80
C CYS A 300 -14.15 -23.46 -2.51
N PRO A 301 -13.32 -24.52 -2.55
CA PRO A 301 -13.76 -25.90 -2.27
C PRO A 301 -14.34 -26.08 -0.87
N GLU A 302 -13.88 -25.32 0.12
CA GLU A 302 -14.41 -25.33 1.49
C GLU A 302 -15.90 -24.92 1.57
N PHE A 303 -16.41 -24.28 0.51
CA PHE A 303 -17.81 -23.85 0.39
C PHE A 303 -18.50 -24.49 -0.82
N GLY A 304 -17.97 -25.63 -1.32
CA GLY A 304 -18.55 -26.37 -2.45
C GLY A 304 -18.26 -25.76 -3.83
N GLY A 305 -17.37 -24.77 -3.92
CA GLY A 305 -16.95 -24.16 -5.18
C GLY A 305 -15.93 -25.01 -5.93
N THR A 306 -15.71 -24.66 -7.19
CA THR A 306 -14.69 -25.27 -8.05
C THR A 306 -13.60 -24.25 -8.38
N VAL A 307 -12.36 -24.61 -8.05
CA VAL A 307 -11.20 -23.76 -8.35
C VAL A 307 -10.93 -23.77 -9.86
N PRO A 308 -10.76 -22.61 -10.52
CA PRO A 308 -10.38 -22.57 -11.94
C PRO A 308 -9.08 -23.34 -12.22
N PRO A 309 -8.87 -23.88 -13.44
CA PRO A 309 -7.58 -24.44 -13.82
C PRO A 309 -6.48 -23.38 -13.72
N LEU A 310 -5.26 -23.80 -13.37
CA LEU A 310 -4.12 -22.86 -13.28
C LEU A 310 -3.82 -22.28 -14.67
N PRO A 311 -3.65 -20.95 -14.79
CA PRO A 311 -3.22 -20.35 -16.04
C PRO A 311 -1.92 -20.98 -16.55
N GLY A 312 -1.88 -21.33 -17.84
CA GLY A 312 -0.69 -21.90 -18.49
C GLY A 312 -0.43 -23.39 -18.19
N ARG A 313 -1.22 -24.06 -17.36
CA ARG A 313 -1.17 -25.52 -17.20
C ARG A 313 -2.30 -26.16 -18.01
N ALA A 314 -1.96 -27.01 -18.99
CA ALA A 314 -2.96 -27.84 -19.66
C ALA A 314 -3.72 -28.68 -18.61
N PRO A 315 -5.03 -28.90 -18.76
CA PRO A 315 -5.75 -29.77 -17.86
C PRO A 315 -5.11 -31.17 -17.90
N VAL A 316 -4.75 -31.68 -16.72
CA VAL A 316 -4.32 -33.07 -16.59
C VAL A 316 -5.54 -33.90 -16.98
N ALA A 317 -5.46 -34.60 -18.10
CA ALA A 317 -6.47 -35.58 -18.47
C ALA A 317 -6.52 -36.60 -17.31
N LEU A 318 -7.66 -36.66 -16.63
CA LEU A 318 -7.92 -37.76 -15.71
C LEU A 318 -7.85 -39.04 -16.55
N ALA A 319 -6.82 -39.85 -16.32
CA ALA A 319 -6.80 -41.21 -16.84
C ALA A 319 -7.99 -41.93 -16.22
N GLU A 320 -8.91 -42.40 -17.09
CA GLU A 320 -10.00 -43.31 -16.72
C GLU A 320 -9.49 -44.66 -16.20
#